data_4984124a88a020592189d49c0975fd9a
#
_entry.id   4984124a88a020592189d49c0975fd9a
#
_cell.length_a   1.000
_cell.length_b   1.000
_cell.length_c   1.000
_cell.angle_alpha   90.00
_cell.angle_beta   90.00
_cell.angle_gamma   90.00
#
_symmetry.space_group_name_H-M   'P 1'
#
loop_
_entity.id
_entity.type
_entity.pdbx_description
1 polymer ?
#
loop_
_entity_poly.entity_id
_entity_poly.type
_entity_poly.pdbx_seq_one_letter_code
_entity_poly.pdbx_strand_id
1 'polypeptide(L)'
;GRIDGEKMLSNVIDWIEDRAHWDRQSLIECGWLETIEIEDLGKVRVKFDTGNGSKACALHADEILSDGKIVKWKYDGKTYSKPRHGKSEVFRSNATNEPSEVRPTILLDLTFNGFTYKDVEVGLDQRPRSGSDLLVNRDLMRLMNLSVNPNRTFVLSKRMRPIEKKGQPDNIGFEKK
;
A
#
# COMPACT_ATOMS: atom_id res chain seq x y z
N GLY A 1 20.68 -11.70 -34.85
CA GLY A 1 21.88 -10.88 -34.77
C GLY A 1 22.77 -11.26 -33.60
N ARG A 2 24.05 -11.10 -33.82
CA ARG A 2 25.03 -11.32 -32.74
C ARG A 2 24.91 -10.23 -31.69
N ILE A 3 24.86 -10.63 -30.44
CA ILE A 3 24.94 -9.70 -29.30
C ILE A 3 26.37 -9.15 -29.30
N ASP A 4 26.50 -7.82 -29.40
CA ASP A 4 27.75 -7.14 -29.23
C ASP A 4 28.21 -7.29 -27.77
N GLY A 5 29.32 -8.02 -27.56
CA GLY A 5 29.86 -8.26 -26.22
C GLY A 5 30.31 -6.99 -25.50
N GLU A 6 30.84 -5.99 -26.23
CA GLU A 6 31.22 -4.70 -25.64
C GLU A 6 30.02 -3.91 -25.20
N LYS A 7 28.95 -3.89 -26.02
CA LYS A 7 27.70 -3.21 -25.67
C LYS A 7 27.01 -3.89 -24.49
N MET A 8 27.03 -5.23 -24.45
CA MET A 8 26.45 -5.99 -23.34
C MET A 8 27.21 -5.72 -22.04
N LEU A 9 28.55 -5.67 -22.08
CA LEU A 9 29.38 -5.34 -20.93
C LEU A 9 29.12 -3.90 -20.45
N SER A 10 29.05 -2.95 -21.38
CA SER A 10 28.72 -1.55 -21.07
C SER A 10 27.35 -1.44 -20.37
N ASN A 11 26.31 -2.14 -20.87
CA ASN A 11 24.98 -2.14 -20.26
C ASN A 11 25.00 -2.74 -18.85
N VAL A 12 25.78 -3.78 -18.62
CA VAL A 12 25.93 -4.38 -17.28
C VAL A 12 26.65 -3.42 -16.33
N ILE A 13 27.67 -2.73 -16.80
CA ILE A 13 28.42 -1.71 -16.01
C ILE A 13 27.47 -0.57 -15.65
N ASP A 14 26.73 -0.04 -16.61
CA ASP A 14 25.74 1.03 -16.38
C ASP A 14 24.70 0.60 -15.34
N TRP A 15 24.20 -0.63 -15.45
CA TRP A 15 23.25 -1.18 -14.49
C TRP A 15 23.85 -1.29 -13.09
N ILE A 16 25.10 -1.75 -12.96
CA ILE A 16 25.80 -1.85 -11.69
C ILE A 16 26.03 -0.46 -11.08
N GLU A 17 26.43 0.51 -11.89
CA GLU A 17 26.66 1.88 -11.46
C GLU A 17 25.36 2.54 -10.99
N ASP A 18 24.27 2.37 -11.75
CA ASP A 18 22.96 2.86 -11.37
C ASP A 18 22.49 2.24 -10.05
N ARG A 19 22.67 0.93 -9.90
CA ARG A 19 22.33 0.23 -8.68
C ARG A 19 23.16 0.70 -7.49
N ALA A 20 24.46 0.88 -7.68
CA ALA A 20 25.35 1.41 -6.66
C ALA A 20 25.01 2.86 -6.28
N HIS A 21 24.52 3.65 -7.25
CA HIS A 21 24.02 4.99 -6.98
C HIS A 21 22.74 4.96 -6.14
N TRP A 22 21.80 4.09 -6.46
CA TRP A 22 20.60 3.87 -5.67
C TRP A 22 20.93 3.39 -4.25
N ASP A 23 21.84 2.45 -4.11
CA ASP A 23 22.26 1.93 -2.80
C ASP A 23 22.98 2.99 -1.95
N ARG A 24 23.60 3.99 -2.59
CA ARG A 24 24.24 5.13 -1.91
C ARG A 24 23.27 6.25 -1.58
N GLN A 25 22.10 6.31 -2.21
CA GLN A 25 21.06 7.22 -1.75
C GLN A 25 20.59 6.75 -0.38
N SER A 26 20.56 7.67 0.56
CA SER A 26 20.09 7.37 1.91
C SER A 26 18.66 6.84 1.87
N LEU A 27 18.52 5.54 2.13
CA LEU A 27 17.21 4.96 2.34
C LEU A 27 16.58 5.59 3.57
N ILE A 28 15.28 5.83 3.50
CA ILE A 28 14.52 6.37 4.60
C ILE A 28 14.00 5.20 5.42
N GLU A 29 14.52 5.03 6.64
CA GLU A 29 14.01 4.00 7.53
C GLU A 29 12.61 4.38 8.02
N CYS A 30 11.67 3.45 7.91
CA CYS A 30 10.34 3.55 8.50
C CYS A 30 10.03 2.33 9.34
N GLY A 31 9.01 2.44 10.20
CA GLY A 31 8.43 1.29 10.88
C GLY A 31 7.61 0.44 9.91
N TRP A 32 7.34 -0.81 10.29
CA TRP A 32 6.42 -1.65 9.53
C TRP A 32 4.98 -1.12 9.61
N LEU A 33 4.70 -0.29 10.61
CA LEU A 33 3.43 0.38 10.85
C LEU A 33 3.71 1.87 11.06
N GLU A 34 2.97 2.72 10.35
CA GLU A 34 3.08 4.18 10.39
C GLU A 34 1.69 4.82 10.28
N THR A 35 1.64 6.14 10.35
CA THR A 35 0.44 6.93 10.05
C THR A 35 0.62 7.63 8.72
N ILE A 36 -0.35 7.51 7.84
CA ILE A 36 -0.38 8.16 6.52
C ILE A 36 -1.65 8.97 6.37
N GLU A 37 -1.62 10.00 5.55
CA GLU A 37 -2.78 10.80 5.22
C GLU A 37 -3.29 10.46 3.82
N ILE A 38 -4.58 10.17 3.74
CA ILE A 38 -5.29 9.87 2.48
C ILE A 38 -6.22 11.03 2.19
N GLU A 39 -6.23 11.53 0.94
CA GLU A 39 -7.16 12.58 0.54
C GLU A 39 -8.59 12.25 0.96
N ASP A 40 -9.31 13.24 1.45
CA ASP A 40 -10.71 13.15 1.92
C ASP A 40 -10.94 12.24 3.15
N LEU A 41 -10.12 11.20 3.35
CA LEU A 41 -10.26 10.29 4.48
C LEU A 41 -9.51 10.76 5.73
N GLY A 42 -8.42 11.52 5.55
CA GLY A 42 -7.57 11.94 6.65
C GLY A 42 -6.51 10.90 7.03
N LYS A 43 -6.12 10.90 8.29
CA LYS A 43 -5.06 10.02 8.78
C LYS A 43 -5.57 8.61 9.03
N VAL A 44 -4.80 7.63 8.56
CA VAL A 44 -5.06 6.20 8.78
C VAL A 44 -3.76 5.50 9.16
N ARG A 45 -3.87 4.35 9.82
CA ARG A 45 -2.71 3.48 10.05
C ARG A 45 -2.37 2.76 8.75
N VAL A 46 -1.10 2.74 8.42
CA VAL A 46 -0.57 2.10 7.22
C VAL A 46 0.42 1.01 7.59
N LYS A 47 0.29 -0.14 6.95
CA LYS A 47 1.25 -1.24 6.98
C LYS A 47 1.99 -1.29 5.65
N PHE A 48 3.31 -1.33 5.71
CA PHE A 48 4.16 -1.51 4.54
C PHE A 48 4.37 -3.00 4.31
N ASP A 49 3.75 -3.53 3.27
CA ASP A 49 3.76 -4.96 2.97
C ASP A 49 4.79 -5.29 1.90
N THR A 50 6.01 -5.63 2.35
CA THR A 50 7.13 -5.96 1.47
C THR A 50 6.90 -7.21 0.62
N GLY A 51 5.97 -8.07 1.02
CA GLY A 51 5.54 -9.23 0.25
C GLY A 51 4.51 -8.94 -0.82
N ASN A 52 3.92 -7.73 -0.83
CA ASN A 52 2.86 -7.38 -1.76
C ASN A 52 3.42 -6.84 -3.07
N GLY A 53 3.45 -7.68 -4.10
CA GLY A 53 3.86 -7.32 -5.46
C GLY A 53 2.71 -6.90 -6.37
N SER A 54 1.49 -6.71 -5.86
CA SER A 54 0.37 -6.24 -6.69
C SER A 54 0.56 -4.79 -7.12
N LYS A 55 -0.10 -4.41 -8.21
CA LYS A 55 -0.04 -3.05 -8.74
C LYS A 55 -0.79 -2.02 -7.89
N ALA A 56 -1.69 -2.45 -7.01
CA ALA A 56 -2.52 -1.58 -6.19
C ALA A 56 -2.22 -1.77 -4.71
N CYS A 57 -2.29 -0.67 -3.95
CA CYS A 57 -2.42 -0.72 -2.52
C CYS A 57 -3.81 -1.28 -2.15
N ALA A 58 -4.01 -1.64 -0.90
CA ALA A 58 -5.31 -2.11 -0.41
C ALA A 58 -5.82 -1.21 0.71
N LEU A 59 -7.01 -0.66 0.54
CA LEU A 59 -7.67 0.17 1.53
C LEU A 59 -8.89 -0.55 2.08
N HIS A 60 -9.01 -0.62 3.40
CA HIS A 60 -10.20 -1.14 4.05
C HIS A 60 -11.42 -0.28 3.70
N ALA A 61 -12.50 -0.92 3.29
CA ALA A 61 -13.83 -0.34 3.17
C ALA A 61 -14.79 -1.07 4.09
N ASP A 62 -15.57 -0.33 4.86
CA ASP A 62 -16.59 -0.95 5.73
C ASP A 62 -17.68 -1.62 4.88
N GLU A 63 -18.04 -1.00 3.78
CA GLU A 63 -19.02 -1.51 2.84
C GLU A 63 -18.79 -0.89 1.46
N ILE A 64 -18.80 -1.68 0.41
CA ILE A 64 -18.79 -1.21 -0.98
C ILE A 64 -20.25 -1.15 -1.45
N LEU A 65 -20.74 0.06 -1.69
CA LEU A 65 -22.14 0.31 -2.07
C LEU A 65 -22.37 0.14 -3.57
N SER A 66 -21.38 0.52 -4.38
CA SER A 66 -21.39 0.34 -5.83
C SER A 66 -19.97 0.26 -6.36
N ASP A 67 -19.76 -0.52 -7.42
CA ASP A 67 -18.46 -0.76 -8.04
C ASP A 67 -18.48 -0.66 -9.59
N GLY A 68 -19.48 0.03 -10.12
CA GLY A 68 -19.59 0.32 -11.56
C GLY A 68 -18.64 1.42 -12.01
N LYS A 69 -19.09 2.31 -12.88
CA LYS A 69 -18.29 3.46 -13.34
C LYS A 69 -17.88 4.39 -12.21
N ILE A 70 -18.71 4.49 -11.19
CA ILE A 70 -18.43 5.20 -9.93
C ILE A 70 -18.39 4.17 -8.83
N VAL A 71 -17.29 4.16 -8.10
CA VAL A 71 -17.14 3.35 -6.90
C VAL A 71 -17.58 4.18 -5.71
N LYS A 72 -18.53 3.65 -4.95
CA LYS A 72 -19.07 4.29 -3.76
C LYS A 72 -18.90 3.35 -2.57
N TRP A 73 -18.34 3.85 -1.48
CA TRP A 73 -18.05 3.03 -0.32
C TRP A 73 -18.23 3.80 0.98
N LYS A 74 -18.41 3.05 2.06
CA LYS A 74 -18.40 3.57 3.42
C LYS A 74 -17.06 3.32 4.08
N TYR A 75 -16.61 4.31 4.80
CA TYR A 75 -15.41 4.25 5.62
C TYR A 75 -15.61 5.13 6.86
N ASP A 76 -15.47 4.53 8.05
CA ASP A 76 -15.57 5.21 9.33
C ASP A 76 -16.82 6.12 9.46
N GLY A 77 -17.96 5.59 9.08
CA GLY A 77 -19.27 6.28 9.19
C GLY A 77 -19.55 7.31 8.10
N LYS A 78 -18.63 7.52 7.17
CA LYS A 78 -18.81 8.43 6.03
C LYS A 78 -18.88 7.67 4.73
N THR A 79 -19.54 8.27 3.75
CA THR A 79 -19.65 7.74 2.39
C THR A 79 -18.76 8.55 1.44
N TYR A 80 -18.01 7.83 0.62
CA TYR A 80 -17.10 8.37 -0.38
C TYR A 80 -17.45 7.84 -1.76
N SER A 81 -17.10 8.59 -2.79
CA SER A 81 -17.24 8.13 -4.17
C SER A 81 -16.09 8.65 -5.01
N LYS A 82 -15.62 7.80 -5.92
CA LYS A 82 -14.57 8.11 -6.90
C LYS A 82 -14.88 7.37 -8.21
N PRO A 83 -14.44 7.91 -9.34
CA PRO A 83 -14.48 7.15 -10.59
C PRO A 83 -13.69 5.86 -10.44
N ARG A 84 -14.23 4.77 -11.00
CA ARG A 84 -13.48 3.51 -11.04
C ARG A 84 -12.29 3.65 -11.97
N HIS A 85 -11.10 3.30 -11.47
CA HIS A 85 -9.89 3.23 -12.27
C HIS A 85 -9.77 1.88 -13.01
N GLY A 86 -10.00 0.80 -12.28
CA GLY A 86 -9.86 -0.55 -12.79
C GLY A 86 -10.28 -1.61 -11.78
N LYS A 87 -9.58 -2.72 -11.83
CA LYS A 87 -9.75 -3.83 -10.89
C LYS A 87 -8.40 -4.35 -10.43
N SER A 88 -8.36 -4.87 -9.22
CA SER A 88 -7.23 -5.60 -8.66
C SER A 88 -7.64 -7.03 -8.38
N GLU A 89 -6.86 -7.99 -8.87
CA GLU A 89 -7.06 -9.41 -8.65
C GLU A 89 -6.13 -9.89 -7.54
N VAL A 90 -6.70 -10.55 -6.55
CA VAL A 90 -5.95 -11.08 -5.39
C VAL A 90 -5.80 -12.58 -5.54
N PHE A 91 -4.55 -13.04 -5.57
CA PHE A 91 -4.20 -14.45 -5.61
C PHE A 91 -3.63 -14.87 -4.26
N ARG A 92 -4.08 -16.00 -3.76
CA ARG A 92 -3.56 -16.59 -2.53
C ARG A 92 -2.74 -17.83 -2.85
N SER A 93 -1.79 -18.15 -1.99
CA SER A 93 -0.77 -19.21 -2.20
C SER A 93 -1.32 -20.61 -2.48
N ASN A 94 -2.56 -20.88 -2.16
CA ASN A 94 -3.23 -22.17 -2.43
C ASN A 94 -4.11 -22.12 -3.68
N ALA A 95 -4.03 -21.04 -4.43
CA ALA A 95 -4.99 -20.77 -5.47
C ALA A 95 -4.66 -21.54 -6.74
N THR A 96 -5.70 -21.97 -7.38
CA THR A 96 -5.79 -22.25 -8.81
C THR A 96 -5.41 -20.99 -9.59
N ASN A 97 -5.31 -21.04 -10.92
CA ASN A 97 -5.04 -19.87 -11.77
C ASN A 97 -6.14 -18.78 -11.72
N GLU A 98 -7.17 -18.97 -10.92
CA GLU A 98 -8.25 -18.01 -10.75
C GLU A 98 -7.99 -17.12 -9.53
N PRO A 99 -8.29 -15.82 -9.62
CA PRO A 99 -8.16 -14.92 -8.47
C PRO A 99 -9.15 -15.31 -7.36
N SER A 100 -8.68 -15.27 -6.11
CA SER A 100 -9.52 -15.50 -4.92
C SER A 100 -10.51 -14.39 -4.70
N GLU A 101 -10.20 -13.18 -5.19
CA GLU A 101 -10.98 -11.97 -4.97
C GLU A 101 -10.66 -10.95 -6.07
N VAL A 102 -11.68 -10.23 -6.52
CA VAL A 102 -11.53 -9.10 -7.43
C VAL A 102 -12.04 -7.85 -6.71
N ARG A 103 -11.23 -6.81 -6.67
CA ARG A 103 -11.54 -5.55 -6.01
C ARG A 103 -11.61 -4.42 -7.00
N PRO A 104 -12.60 -3.49 -6.86
CA PRO A 104 -12.55 -2.25 -7.63
C PRO A 104 -11.35 -1.41 -7.18
N THR A 105 -10.71 -0.73 -8.11
CA THR A 105 -9.64 0.22 -7.80
C THR A 105 -10.06 1.64 -8.11
N ILE A 106 -9.53 2.55 -7.33
CA ILE A 106 -9.68 3.99 -7.45
C ILE A 106 -8.32 4.65 -7.35
N LEU A 107 -8.22 5.92 -7.68
CA LEU A 107 -7.00 6.70 -7.51
C LEU A 107 -7.18 7.65 -6.33
N LEU A 108 -6.21 7.66 -5.42
CA LEU A 108 -6.18 8.52 -4.25
C LEU A 108 -4.81 9.15 -4.09
N ASP A 109 -4.77 10.40 -3.62
CA ASP A 109 -3.54 11.05 -3.21
C ASP A 109 -3.19 10.63 -1.79
N LEU A 110 -1.93 10.24 -1.57
CA LEU A 110 -1.40 9.85 -0.28
C LEU A 110 -0.29 10.81 0.13
N THR A 111 -0.31 11.25 1.37
CA THR A 111 0.76 12.10 1.93
C THR A 111 1.46 11.38 3.07
N PHE A 112 2.77 11.23 2.94
CA PHE A 112 3.60 10.55 3.92
C PHE A 112 4.98 11.20 4.00
N ASN A 113 5.45 11.40 5.21
CA ASN A 113 6.78 11.98 5.47
C ASN A 113 7.04 13.30 4.71
N GLY A 114 6.02 14.15 4.61
CA GLY A 114 6.10 15.45 3.95
C GLY A 114 5.97 15.44 2.43
N PHE A 115 5.76 14.28 1.81
CA PHE A 115 5.58 14.14 0.37
C PHE A 115 4.17 13.68 0.02
N THR A 116 3.61 14.26 -1.04
CA THR A 116 2.33 13.82 -1.59
C THR A 116 2.55 13.01 -2.86
N TYR A 117 2.04 11.79 -2.83
CA TYR A 117 2.06 10.86 -3.97
C TYR A 117 0.68 10.89 -4.61
N LYS A 118 0.62 11.39 -5.85
CA LYS A 118 -0.64 11.62 -6.55
C LYS A 118 -1.09 10.39 -7.31
N ASP A 119 -2.40 10.22 -7.40
CA ASP A 119 -3.05 9.19 -8.22
C ASP A 119 -2.53 7.78 -7.93
N VAL A 120 -2.40 7.44 -6.66
CA VAL A 120 -2.03 6.10 -6.24
C VAL A 120 -3.21 5.15 -6.46
N GLU A 121 -2.96 4.05 -7.16
CA GLU A 121 -4.00 3.03 -7.36
C GLU A 121 -4.24 2.25 -6.07
N VAL A 122 -5.49 2.22 -5.64
CA VAL A 122 -5.91 1.61 -4.38
C VAL A 122 -7.11 0.70 -4.64
N GLY A 123 -6.98 -0.57 -4.28
CA GLY A 123 -8.08 -1.52 -4.29
C GLY A 123 -8.87 -1.46 -2.98
N LEU A 124 -10.18 -1.46 -3.06
CA LEU A 124 -11.03 -1.46 -1.88
C LEU A 124 -11.24 -2.89 -1.37
N ASP A 125 -10.99 -3.07 -0.08
CA ASP A 125 -11.05 -4.35 0.61
C ASP A 125 -12.16 -4.32 1.68
N GLN A 126 -13.23 -5.06 1.45
CA GLN A 126 -14.39 -5.12 2.34
C GLN A 126 -14.22 -6.17 3.46
N ARG A 127 -13.05 -6.74 3.65
CA ARG A 127 -12.80 -7.70 4.73
C ARG A 127 -12.87 -7.03 6.10
N PRO A 128 -13.02 -7.82 7.18
CA PRO A 128 -12.97 -7.28 8.53
C PRO A 128 -11.72 -6.44 8.76
N ARG A 129 -11.90 -5.32 9.48
CA ARG A 129 -10.81 -4.40 9.78
C ARG A 129 -9.72 -5.10 10.58
N SER A 130 -8.49 -4.94 10.13
CA SER A 130 -7.28 -5.35 10.85
C SER A 130 -6.65 -4.15 11.56
N GLY A 131 -5.48 -4.31 12.16
CA GLY A 131 -4.79 -3.22 12.86
C GLY A 131 -4.31 -2.06 11.98
N SER A 132 -4.41 -2.17 10.65
CA SER A 132 -4.08 -1.11 9.70
C SER A 132 -5.13 -1.05 8.61
N ASP A 133 -5.55 0.16 8.23
CA ASP A 133 -6.58 0.35 7.22
C ASP A 133 -6.02 0.42 5.80
N LEU A 134 -4.75 0.76 5.64
CA LEU A 134 -4.07 0.79 4.35
C LEU A 134 -2.89 -0.17 4.34
N LEU A 135 -2.79 -0.97 3.29
CA LEU A 135 -1.61 -1.76 2.96
C LEU A 135 -0.93 -1.16 1.75
N VAL A 136 0.33 -0.78 1.90
CA VAL A 136 1.15 -0.24 0.81
C VAL A 136 1.95 -1.36 0.16
N ASN A 137 1.91 -1.41 -1.17
CA ASN A 137 2.62 -2.38 -1.97
C ASN A 137 4.09 -2.01 -2.17
N ARG A 138 4.88 -2.96 -2.70
CA ARG A 138 6.32 -2.76 -2.93
C ARG A 138 6.63 -1.61 -3.90
N ASP A 139 5.84 -1.44 -4.94
CA ASP A 139 6.10 -0.42 -5.95
C ASP A 139 6.01 0.98 -5.35
N LEU A 140 5.04 1.25 -4.52
CA LEU A 140 4.94 2.53 -3.82
C LEU A 140 6.05 2.70 -2.78
N MET A 141 6.42 1.64 -2.06
CA MET A 141 7.56 1.69 -1.13
C MET A 141 8.86 2.07 -1.83
N ARG A 142 9.10 1.54 -3.03
CA ARG A 142 10.27 1.90 -3.85
C ARG A 142 10.24 3.37 -4.22
N LEU A 143 9.09 3.87 -4.66
CA LEU A 143 8.91 5.27 -4.99
C LEU A 143 9.18 6.18 -3.79
N MET A 144 8.77 5.75 -2.61
CA MET A 144 9.01 6.44 -1.34
C MET A 144 10.45 6.29 -0.81
N ASN A 145 11.26 5.44 -1.43
CA ASN A 145 12.63 5.11 -1.02
C ASN A 145 12.72 4.60 0.43
N LEU A 146 11.81 3.72 0.82
CA LEU A 146 11.71 3.23 2.18
C LEU A 146 12.53 1.97 2.42
N SER A 147 13.16 1.93 3.61
CA SER A 147 13.68 0.74 4.24
C SER A 147 12.79 0.42 5.46
N VAL A 148 12.07 -0.69 5.39
CA VAL A 148 11.11 -1.07 6.42
C VAL A 148 11.79 -1.86 7.52
N ASN A 149 11.74 -1.34 8.74
CA ASN A 149 12.28 -2.02 9.91
C ASN A 149 11.14 -2.78 10.63
N PRO A 150 11.18 -4.13 10.65
CA PRO A 150 10.12 -4.92 11.27
C PRO A 150 10.11 -4.83 12.80
N ASN A 151 11.14 -4.27 13.41
CA ASN A 151 11.25 -4.12 14.86
C ASN A 151 10.73 -2.77 15.37
N ARG A 152 10.32 -1.87 14.48
CA ARG A 152 9.93 -0.51 14.85
C ARG A 152 8.57 -0.14 14.26
N THR A 153 7.87 0.73 14.97
CA THR A 153 6.61 1.34 14.55
C THR A 153 6.69 2.84 14.74
N PHE A 154 5.99 3.61 13.91
CA PHE A 154 5.86 5.06 14.02
C PHE A 154 7.22 5.78 14.14
N VAL A 155 8.12 5.47 13.20
CA VAL A 155 9.44 6.10 13.11
C VAL A 155 9.35 7.48 12.45
N LEU A 156 8.54 7.59 11.39
CA LEU A 156 8.41 8.79 10.57
C LEU A 156 7.13 9.57 10.84
N SER A 157 6.23 9.03 11.63
CA SER A 157 4.91 9.62 11.89
C SER A 157 4.53 9.51 13.35
N LYS A 158 3.55 10.31 13.75
CA LYS A 158 3.00 10.23 15.11
C LYS A 158 2.20 8.94 15.26
N ARG A 159 2.34 8.31 16.41
CA ARG A 159 1.55 7.14 16.77
C ARG A 159 0.06 7.44 16.67
N MET A 160 -0.65 6.57 16.00
CA MET A 160 -2.10 6.62 15.85
C MET A 160 -2.68 5.29 16.34
N ARG A 161 -3.75 5.36 17.13
CA ARG A 161 -4.50 4.17 17.54
C ARG A 161 -5.32 3.63 16.37
N PRO A 162 -5.63 2.33 16.32
CA PRO A 162 -6.54 1.79 15.33
C PRO A 162 -7.91 2.45 15.46
N ILE A 163 -8.60 2.62 14.32
CA ILE A 163 -9.99 3.05 14.33
C ILE A 163 -10.84 1.87 14.80
N GLU A 164 -11.53 2.07 15.92
CA GLU A 164 -12.34 1.02 16.53
C GLU A 164 -13.63 0.80 15.73
N LYS A 165 -14.01 -0.46 15.56
CA LYS A 165 -15.35 -0.80 15.07
C LYS A 165 -16.35 -0.53 16.18
N LYS A 166 -17.32 0.33 15.90
CA LYS A 166 -18.47 0.49 16.80
C LYS A 166 -19.19 -0.85 16.91
N GLY A 167 -19.25 -1.43 18.13
CA GLY A 167 -20.04 -2.61 18.44
C GLY A 167 -19.35 -3.96 18.30
N GLN A 168 -18.02 -4.01 18.11
CA GLN A 168 -17.25 -5.25 18.28
C GLN A 168 -16.49 -5.23 19.61
N PRO A 169 -16.45 -6.36 20.34
CA PRO A 169 -15.60 -6.46 21.52
C PRO A 169 -14.14 -6.26 21.14
N ASP A 170 -13.40 -5.55 21.98
CA ASP A 170 -11.97 -5.32 21.82
C ASP A 170 -11.28 -6.66 21.63
N ASN A 171 -10.61 -6.80 20.50
CA ASN A 171 -9.74 -7.93 20.27
C ASN A 171 -8.42 -7.70 20.99
N ILE A 172 -8.47 -7.81 22.31
CA ILE A 172 -7.39 -7.53 23.25
C ILE A 172 -6.16 -8.46 23.03
N GLY A 173 -6.29 -9.49 22.18
CA GLY A 173 -5.27 -10.54 22.02
C GLY A 173 -4.12 -10.22 21.09
N PHE A 174 -4.20 -9.24 20.21
CA PHE A 174 -3.25 -9.07 19.12
C PHE A 174 -2.36 -7.82 19.20
N GLU A 175 -2.56 -6.94 20.15
CA GLU A 175 -1.75 -5.73 20.33
C GLU A 175 -0.72 -5.80 21.46
N LYS A 176 -0.28 -6.96 21.81
CA LYS A 176 0.73 -7.14 22.87
C LYS A 176 2.15 -6.87 22.40
N LYS A 177 2.36 -5.94 21.51
CA LYS A 177 3.78 -5.50 21.30
C LYS A 177 3.82 -4.24 20.50
#